data_9fbc66d73394954c45d10a5bcb87f470
#
_entry.id   9fbc66d73394954c45d10a5bcb87f470
#
_cell.length_a   1.000
_cell.length_b   1.000
_cell.length_c   1.000
_cell.angle_alpha   90.00
_cell.angle_beta   90.00
_cell.angle_gamma   90.00
#
_symmetry.space_group_name_H-M   'P 1'
#
loop_
_entity.id
_entity.type
_entity.pdbx_description
1 polymer ?
#
loop_
_entity_poly.entity_id
_entity_poly.type
_entity_poly.pdbx_seq_one_letter_code
_entity_poly.pdbx_strand_id
1 'polypeptide(L)'
;MARKDAILSMRQILIMRRDALRTALAGDLSLLKELRAQAAGDVVDAALDSAQDEISSQLAEVESRELANIERALVRIKAGNYGECEVCGNKIPVARLNALPYATSCIDCQRAAETGGGAGGGSGDWSRVLDTGFSDADVSFSDLET
;
A
#
# COMPACT_ATOMS: atom_id res chain seq x y z
N MET A 1 -23.48 -12.02 16.94
CA MET A 1 -23.92 -12.66 15.68
C MET A 1 -23.43 -11.85 14.48
N ALA A 2 -23.93 -10.63 14.26
CA ALA A 2 -23.56 -9.82 13.09
C ALA A 2 -22.06 -9.59 12.89
N ARG A 3 -21.27 -9.42 13.95
CA ARG A 3 -19.82 -9.24 13.86
C ARG A 3 -19.08 -10.49 13.39
N LYS A 4 -19.50 -11.67 13.86
CA LYS A 4 -18.92 -12.94 13.43
C LYS A 4 -19.20 -13.20 11.95
N ASP A 5 -20.42 -12.92 11.52
CA ASP A 5 -20.83 -13.09 10.13
C ASP A 5 -20.06 -12.13 9.21
N ALA A 6 -19.85 -10.88 9.66
CA ALA A 6 -19.03 -9.91 8.95
C ALA A 6 -17.57 -10.38 8.81
N ILE A 7 -16.98 -10.95 9.85
CA ILE A 7 -15.62 -11.50 9.82
C ILE A 7 -15.53 -12.73 8.90
N LEU A 8 -16.53 -13.60 8.91
CA LEU A 8 -16.57 -14.74 8.00
C LEU A 8 -16.71 -14.32 6.54
N SER A 9 -17.55 -13.33 6.27
CA SER A 9 -17.67 -12.74 4.94
C SER A 9 -16.35 -12.10 4.50
N MET A 10 -15.70 -11.37 5.37
CA MET A 10 -14.38 -10.78 5.10
C MET A 10 -13.33 -11.86 4.82
N ARG A 11 -13.35 -12.96 5.57
CA ARG A 11 -12.47 -14.10 5.33
C ARG A 11 -12.59 -14.64 3.91
N GLN A 12 -13.82 -14.79 3.41
CA GLN A 12 -14.05 -15.26 2.03
C GLN A 12 -13.50 -14.27 1.00
N ILE A 13 -13.75 -12.99 1.18
CA ILE A 13 -13.23 -11.93 0.31
C ILE A 13 -11.70 -11.96 0.29
N LEU A 14 -11.08 -12.09 1.44
CA LEU A 14 -9.61 -12.16 1.56
C LEU A 14 -9.03 -13.41 0.89
N ILE A 15 -9.67 -14.55 1.01
CA ILE A 15 -9.25 -15.78 0.35
C ILE A 15 -9.32 -15.62 -1.19
N MET A 16 -10.41 -15.09 -1.71
CA MET A 16 -10.57 -14.85 -3.15
C MET A 16 -9.52 -13.88 -3.66
N ARG A 17 -9.27 -12.80 -2.93
CA ARG A 17 -8.25 -11.80 -3.29
C ARG A 17 -6.84 -12.37 -3.22
N ARG A 18 -6.53 -13.18 -2.21
CA ARG A 18 -5.27 -13.91 -2.10
C ARG A 18 -5.02 -14.79 -3.32
N ASP A 19 -6.00 -15.58 -3.70
CA ASP A 19 -5.87 -16.52 -4.83
C ASP A 19 -5.71 -15.77 -6.15
N ALA A 20 -6.44 -14.67 -6.34
CA ALA A 20 -6.29 -13.80 -7.50
C ALA A 20 -4.88 -13.16 -7.57
N LEU A 21 -4.36 -12.68 -6.44
CA LEU A 21 -3.00 -12.11 -6.37
C LEU A 21 -1.91 -13.16 -6.61
N ARG A 22 -2.06 -14.36 -6.08
CA ARG A 22 -1.13 -15.47 -6.36
C ARG A 22 -1.09 -15.83 -7.83
N THR A 23 -2.23 -15.85 -8.49
CA THR A 23 -2.34 -16.10 -9.93
C THR A 23 -1.68 -14.97 -10.73
N ALA A 24 -1.94 -13.72 -10.38
CA ALA A 24 -1.33 -12.56 -11.02
C ALA A 24 0.19 -12.54 -10.86
N LEU A 25 0.71 -12.78 -9.65
CA LEU A 25 2.15 -12.87 -9.39
C LEU A 25 2.82 -14.00 -10.17
N ALA A 26 2.20 -15.17 -10.26
CA ALA A 26 2.72 -16.28 -11.03
C ALA A 26 2.77 -15.93 -12.53
N GLY A 27 1.75 -15.22 -13.05
CA GLY A 27 1.71 -14.73 -14.42
C GLY A 27 2.79 -13.69 -14.71
N ASP A 28 2.97 -12.72 -13.82
CA ASP A 28 3.99 -11.68 -13.97
C ASP A 28 5.40 -12.24 -13.93
N LEU A 29 5.67 -13.17 -13.03
CA LEU A 29 6.98 -13.85 -12.97
C LEU A 29 7.25 -14.69 -14.20
N SER A 30 6.25 -15.36 -14.77
CA SER A 30 6.39 -16.09 -16.04
C SER A 30 6.69 -15.15 -17.18
N LEU A 31 5.97 -14.04 -17.28
CA LEU A 31 6.19 -13.02 -18.31
C LEU A 31 7.60 -12.42 -18.22
N LEU A 32 8.06 -12.10 -17.01
CA LEU A 32 9.43 -11.62 -16.79
C LEU A 32 10.49 -12.63 -17.26
N LYS A 33 10.29 -13.92 -17.03
CA LYS A 33 11.17 -14.97 -17.53
C LYS A 33 11.19 -15.04 -19.05
N GLU A 34 10.04 -14.96 -19.69
CA GLU A 34 9.92 -14.96 -21.14
C GLU A 34 10.60 -13.75 -21.77
N LEU A 35 10.38 -12.55 -21.22
CA LEU A 35 11.01 -11.31 -21.68
C LEU A 35 12.54 -11.38 -21.56
N ARG A 36 13.06 -11.92 -20.47
CA ARG A 36 14.50 -12.12 -20.29
C ARG A 36 15.09 -13.12 -21.29
N ALA A 37 14.34 -14.18 -21.63
CA ALA A 37 14.76 -15.16 -22.61
C ALA A 37 14.76 -14.59 -24.05
N GLN A 38 13.88 -13.64 -24.35
CA GLN A 38 13.79 -12.97 -25.66
C GLN A 38 14.76 -11.79 -25.81
N ALA A 39 15.27 -11.22 -24.73
CA ALA A 39 16.12 -10.03 -24.69
C ALA A 39 17.56 -10.26 -25.21
N ALA A 40 17.86 -11.40 -25.83
CA ALA A 40 19.20 -11.73 -26.32
C ALA A 40 19.58 -11.09 -27.67
N GLY A 41 18.84 -10.09 -28.18
CA GLY A 41 18.97 -9.78 -29.60
C GLY A 41 19.24 -8.33 -30.03
N ASP A 42 18.96 -7.26 -29.28
CA ASP A 42 19.19 -5.91 -29.77
C ASP A 42 19.33 -4.86 -28.66
N VAL A 43 20.26 -3.91 -28.80
CA VAL A 43 20.60 -2.93 -27.76
C VAL A 43 19.47 -1.91 -27.53
N VAL A 44 18.67 -1.60 -28.56
CA VAL A 44 17.51 -0.68 -28.44
C VAL A 44 16.34 -1.37 -27.78
N ASP A 45 16.08 -2.61 -28.09
CA ASP A 45 15.07 -3.44 -27.45
C ASP A 45 15.43 -3.71 -25.96
N ALA A 46 16.72 -3.88 -25.65
CA ALA A 46 17.20 -4.07 -24.29
C ALA A 46 16.88 -2.87 -23.35
N ALA A 47 16.90 -1.65 -23.84
CA ALA A 47 16.56 -0.45 -23.06
C ALA A 47 15.05 -0.36 -22.77
N LEU A 48 14.19 -0.69 -23.74
CA LEU A 48 12.73 -0.77 -23.56
C LEU A 48 12.33 -1.95 -22.65
N ASP A 49 12.96 -3.10 -22.83
CA ASP A 49 12.76 -4.28 -21.99
C ASP A 49 13.18 -4.02 -20.53
N SER A 50 14.27 -3.31 -20.31
CA SER A 50 14.74 -2.92 -18.99
C SER A 50 13.73 -2.00 -18.27
N ALA A 51 13.10 -1.04 -18.97
CA ALA A 51 12.06 -0.19 -18.41
C ALA A 51 10.79 -0.98 -18.09
N GLN A 52 10.37 -1.93 -18.93
CA GLN A 52 9.24 -2.82 -18.66
C GLN A 52 9.52 -3.77 -17.50
N ASP A 53 10.73 -4.32 -17.43
CA ASP A 53 11.18 -5.16 -16.31
C ASP A 53 11.11 -4.42 -14.97
N GLU A 54 11.48 -3.15 -14.94
CA GLU A 54 11.43 -2.33 -13.75
C GLU A 54 9.98 -2.09 -13.29
N ILE A 55 9.08 -1.72 -14.22
CA ILE A 55 7.65 -1.53 -13.93
C ILE A 55 7.02 -2.83 -13.42
N SER A 56 7.29 -3.95 -14.08
CA SER A 56 6.77 -5.26 -13.69
C SER A 56 7.30 -5.70 -12.32
N SER A 57 8.55 -5.39 -12.01
CA SER A 57 9.16 -5.67 -10.71
C SER A 57 8.53 -4.83 -9.59
N GLN A 58 8.21 -3.57 -9.85
CA GLN A 58 7.52 -2.70 -8.90
C GLN A 58 6.09 -3.17 -8.64
N LEU A 59 5.35 -3.57 -9.67
CA LEU A 59 4.01 -4.15 -9.54
C LEU A 59 4.04 -5.45 -8.73
N ALA A 60 4.96 -6.35 -9.03
CA ALA A 60 5.15 -7.59 -8.29
C ALA A 60 5.48 -7.33 -6.81
N GLU A 61 6.26 -6.31 -6.50
CA GLU A 61 6.57 -5.91 -5.13
C GLU A 61 5.33 -5.42 -4.37
N VAL A 62 4.51 -4.56 -4.99
CA VAL A 62 3.26 -4.07 -4.40
C VAL A 62 2.28 -5.23 -4.17
N GLU A 63 2.11 -6.10 -5.14
CA GLU A 63 1.26 -7.29 -5.03
C GLU A 63 1.74 -8.27 -3.96
N SER A 64 3.05 -8.47 -3.84
CA SER A 64 3.66 -9.27 -2.77
C SER A 64 3.39 -8.71 -1.38
N ARG A 65 3.46 -7.41 -1.20
CA ARG A 65 3.14 -6.75 0.07
C ARG A 65 1.67 -6.91 0.42
N GLU A 66 0.80 -6.73 -0.55
CA GLU A 66 -0.65 -6.92 -0.36
C GLU A 66 -0.96 -8.38 -0.01
N LEU A 67 -0.35 -9.33 -0.71
CA LEU A 67 -0.48 -10.76 -0.40
C LEU A 67 -0.04 -11.08 1.03
N ALA A 68 1.08 -10.54 1.48
CA ALA A 68 1.57 -10.73 2.85
C ALA A 68 0.59 -10.13 3.88
N ASN A 69 -0.03 -9.00 3.59
CA ASN A 69 -1.05 -8.39 4.44
C ASN A 69 -2.30 -9.25 4.53
N ILE A 70 -2.75 -9.81 3.41
CA ILE A 70 -3.90 -10.73 3.36
C ILE A 70 -3.59 -12.00 4.17
N GLU A 71 -2.43 -12.60 3.99
CA GLU A 71 -2.03 -13.80 4.71
C GLU A 71 -1.96 -13.57 6.23
N ARG A 72 -1.42 -12.44 6.66
CA ARG A 72 -1.46 -12.04 8.09
C ARG A 72 -2.88 -11.88 8.61
N ALA A 73 -3.76 -11.24 7.85
CA ALA A 73 -5.16 -11.09 8.23
C ALA A 73 -5.86 -12.45 8.35
N LEU A 74 -5.62 -13.37 7.43
CA LEU A 74 -6.17 -14.73 7.48
C LEU A 74 -5.66 -15.54 8.67
N VAL A 75 -4.39 -15.40 9.02
CA VAL A 75 -3.82 -16.01 10.24
C VAL A 75 -4.50 -15.46 11.49
N ARG A 76 -4.74 -14.15 11.56
CA ARG A 76 -5.45 -13.53 12.68
C ARG A 76 -6.90 -13.97 12.78
N ILE A 77 -7.58 -14.17 11.66
CA ILE A 77 -8.95 -14.72 11.63
C ILE A 77 -8.94 -16.14 12.20
N LYS A 78 -7.98 -16.97 11.79
CA LYS A 78 -7.82 -18.33 12.29
C LYS A 78 -7.50 -18.39 13.77
N ALA A 79 -6.68 -17.46 14.25
CA ALA A 79 -6.31 -17.35 15.67
C ALA A 79 -7.43 -16.74 16.54
N GLY A 80 -8.45 -16.12 15.93
CA GLY A 80 -9.57 -15.52 16.64
C GLY A 80 -9.35 -14.08 17.11
N ASN A 81 -8.23 -13.46 16.76
CA ASN A 81 -7.89 -12.09 17.14
C ASN A 81 -8.01 -11.06 16.01
N TYR A 82 -8.59 -11.45 14.88
CA TYR A 82 -8.89 -10.52 13.80
C TYR A 82 -9.93 -9.49 14.24
N GLY A 83 -9.68 -8.22 13.92
CA GLY A 83 -10.55 -7.12 14.31
C GLY A 83 -10.35 -6.65 15.75
N GLU A 84 -9.29 -7.09 16.40
CA GLU A 84 -8.84 -6.55 17.69
C GLU A 84 -7.58 -5.69 17.47
N CYS A 85 -7.53 -4.55 18.17
CA CYS A 85 -6.38 -3.68 18.11
C CYS A 85 -5.16 -4.34 18.77
N GLU A 86 -4.02 -4.38 18.10
CA GLU A 86 -2.80 -4.96 18.67
C GLU A 86 -2.20 -4.11 19.79
N VAL A 87 -2.56 -2.84 19.86
CA VAL A 87 -2.01 -1.89 20.84
C VAL A 87 -2.84 -1.86 22.12
N CYS A 88 -4.16 -1.67 22.01
CA CYS A 88 -5.04 -1.51 23.17
C CYS A 88 -5.96 -2.71 23.45
N GLY A 89 -6.02 -3.68 22.55
CA GLY A 89 -6.89 -4.85 22.68
C GLY A 89 -8.37 -4.57 22.43
N ASN A 90 -8.76 -3.35 22.13
CA ASN A 90 -10.14 -2.99 21.84
C ASN A 90 -10.57 -3.51 20.46
N LYS A 91 -11.86 -3.78 20.33
CA LYS A 91 -12.41 -4.23 19.05
C LYS A 91 -12.43 -3.09 18.03
N ILE A 92 -11.87 -3.36 16.86
CA ILE A 92 -11.93 -2.45 15.72
C ILE A 92 -13.37 -2.49 15.16
N PRO A 93 -13.99 -1.35 14.87
CA PRO A 93 -15.34 -1.32 14.26
C PRO A 93 -15.38 -2.06 12.93
N VAL A 94 -16.48 -2.77 12.66
CA VAL A 94 -16.68 -3.51 11.40
C VAL A 94 -16.60 -2.57 10.19
N ALA A 95 -17.13 -1.37 10.31
CA ALA A 95 -17.05 -0.35 9.27
C ALA A 95 -15.59 -0.03 8.87
N ARG A 96 -14.70 0.05 9.86
CA ARG A 96 -13.26 0.25 9.61
C ARG A 96 -12.61 -0.97 8.96
N LEU A 97 -12.99 -2.16 9.37
CA LEU A 97 -12.50 -3.42 8.77
C LEU A 97 -12.98 -3.57 7.32
N ASN A 98 -14.18 -3.14 6.99
CA ASN A 98 -14.70 -3.14 5.63
C ASN A 98 -13.93 -2.15 4.73
N ALA A 99 -13.56 -1.00 5.27
CA ALA A 99 -12.76 -0.02 4.55
C ALA A 99 -11.28 -0.39 4.49
N LEU A 100 -10.74 -0.93 5.58
CA LEU A 100 -9.34 -1.30 5.75
C LEU A 100 -9.23 -2.75 6.26
N PRO A 101 -9.33 -3.76 5.39
CA PRO A 101 -9.33 -5.17 5.80
C PRO A 101 -8.06 -5.61 6.52
N TYR A 102 -6.98 -4.89 6.34
CA TYR A 102 -5.66 -5.18 6.94
C TYR A 102 -5.38 -4.35 8.20
N ALA A 103 -6.35 -3.61 8.70
CA ALA A 103 -6.20 -2.79 9.89
C ALA A 103 -5.86 -3.65 11.11
N THR A 104 -4.75 -3.34 11.75
CA THR A 104 -4.27 -3.99 12.97
C THR A 104 -4.42 -3.14 14.21
N SER A 105 -4.74 -1.87 14.05
CA SER A 105 -4.93 -0.90 15.12
C SER A 105 -6.26 -0.15 14.98
N CYS A 106 -6.83 0.24 16.12
CA CYS A 106 -7.98 1.12 16.11
C CYS A 106 -7.57 2.54 15.70
N ILE A 107 -8.57 3.37 15.36
CA ILE A 107 -8.30 4.73 14.88
C ILE A 107 -7.55 5.58 15.93
N ASP A 108 -7.86 5.40 17.20
CA ASP A 108 -7.23 6.15 18.29
C ASP A 108 -5.76 5.78 18.46
N CYS A 109 -5.43 4.49 18.42
CA CYS A 109 -4.05 4.00 18.47
C CYS A 109 -3.27 4.39 17.23
N GLN A 110 -3.89 4.35 16.06
CA GLN A 110 -3.25 4.79 14.83
C GLN A 110 -2.94 6.28 14.86
N ARG A 111 -3.89 7.12 15.28
CA ARG A 111 -3.66 8.56 15.45
C ARG A 111 -2.56 8.85 16.46
N ALA A 112 -2.55 8.11 17.58
CA ALA A 112 -1.50 8.26 18.59
C ALA A 112 -0.13 7.91 18.04
N ALA A 113 -0.03 6.86 17.21
CA ALA A 113 1.21 6.47 16.54
C ALA A 113 1.66 7.53 15.51
N GLU A 114 0.73 8.10 14.77
CA GLU A 114 1.03 9.14 13.77
C GLU A 114 1.41 10.48 14.42
N THR A 115 0.79 10.85 15.55
CA THR A 115 1.04 12.10 16.25
C THR A 115 2.13 11.99 17.30
N GLY A 116 2.25 10.84 17.97
CA GLY A 116 3.19 10.59 19.06
C GLY A 116 4.48 9.90 18.62
N GLY A 117 4.53 9.33 17.42
CA GLY A 117 5.71 8.70 16.83
C GLY A 117 6.75 9.68 16.32
N GLY A 118 6.63 10.93 16.68
CA GLY A 118 7.52 12.02 16.30
C GLY A 118 8.92 11.99 16.91
N ALA A 119 9.32 10.89 17.52
CA ALA A 119 10.70 10.75 17.96
C ALA A 119 11.67 10.30 16.85
N GLY A 120 11.22 10.13 15.64
CA GLY A 120 12.10 9.67 14.57
C GLY A 120 11.64 9.86 13.15
N GLY A 121 10.48 10.42 12.94
CA GLY A 121 9.97 10.61 11.58
C GLY A 121 9.11 11.85 11.53
N GLY A 122 9.74 12.94 11.16
CA GLY A 122 9.10 14.12 10.68
C GLY A 122 7.58 14.21 10.80
N SER A 123 7.07 14.72 11.89
CA SER A 123 6.06 15.73 11.74
C SER A 123 6.70 16.69 10.75
N GLY A 124 6.39 16.51 9.49
CA GLY A 124 6.84 17.41 8.47
C GLY A 124 6.42 18.77 8.94
N ASP A 125 7.36 19.52 9.40
CA ASP A 125 7.18 20.93 9.63
C ASP A 125 6.91 21.53 8.25
N TRP A 126 5.66 21.43 7.82
CA TRP A 126 5.16 22.00 6.58
C TRP A 126 5.36 23.50 6.55
N SER A 127 5.61 24.12 7.73
CA SER A 127 5.99 25.52 7.83
C SER A 127 7.36 25.77 7.21
N ARG A 128 8.26 24.77 7.21
CA ARG A 128 9.54 24.87 6.50
C ARG A 128 9.40 24.75 4.97
N VAL A 129 8.37 24.08 4.47
CA VAL A 129 8.12 23.98 3.03
C VAL A 129 7.57 25.30 2.49
N LEU A 130 6.86 26.04 3.32
CA LEU A 130 6.33 27.36 2.94
C LEU A 130 7.41 28.45 3.01
N ASP A 131 8.56 28.19 3.65
CA ASP A 131 9.62 29.17 3.86
C ASP A 131 10.80 28.99 2.88
N THR A 132 10.61 28.24 1.79
CA THR A 132 11.59 28.16 0.71
C THR A 132 11.52 29.35 -0.26
N GLY A 133 11.43 30.56 0.28
CA GLY A 133 11.78 31.76 -0.47
C GLY A 133 10.94 32.07 -1.73
N PHE A 134 9.80 31.39 -1.90
CA PHE A 134 8.81 31.84 -2.86
C PHE A 134 7.96 32.92 -2.19
N SER A 135 8.52 34.10 -2.04
CA SER A 135 7.70 35.26 -1.76
C SER A 135 6.93 35.59 -3.05
N ASP A 136 5.61 35.57 -2.94
CA ASP A 136 4.69 36.04 -4.00
C ASP A 136 4.91 37.49 -4.42
N ALA A 137 6.04 38.11 -4.05
CA ALA A 137 6.33 39.49 -4.29
C ALA A 137 6.99 39.79 -5.65
N ASP A 138 7.42 38.76 -6.39
CA ASP A 138 8.17 38.95 -7.64
C ASP A 138 7.42 38.58 -8.92
N VAL A 139 6.15 38.23 -8.84
CA VAL A 139 5.31 38.08 -10.03
C VAL A 139 4.33 39.24 -10.08
N SER A 140 4.79 40.38 -10.54
CA SER A 140 3.86 41.46 -10.88
C SER A 140 3.16 41.10 -12.19
N PHE A 141 1.84 41.12 -12.16
CA PHE A 141 0.96 40.86 -13.30
C PHE A 141 1.14 41.85 -14.46
N SER A 142 2.03 42.84 -14.30
CA SER A 142 2.32 43.85 -15.29
C SER A 142 3.26 43.37 -16.41
N ASP A 143 3.91 42.24 -16.29
CA ASP A 143 4.82 41.71 -17.31
C ASP A 143 4.15 40.77 -18.34
N LEU A 144 2.83 40.59 -18.24
CA LEU A 144 2.07 39.76 -19.16
C LEU A 144 1.27 40.49 -20.23
N GLU A 145 1.40 41.84 -20.31
CA GLU A 145 0.76 42.63 -21.36
C GLU A 145 1.81 43.26 -22.31
N THR A 146 2.42 42.38 -23.11
CA THR A 146 2.98 42.80 -24.42
C THR A 146 2.92 41.65 -25.38
#